data_31587fc5c5393d1e4022764203954962
#
_entry.id   31587fc5c5393d1e4022764203954962
#
_cell.length_a   1.000
_cell.length_b   1.000
_cell.length_c   1.000
_cell.angle_alpha   90.00
_cell.angle_beta   90.00
_cell.angle_gamma   90.00
#
_symmetry.space_group_name_H-M   'P 1'
#
loop_
_entity.id
_entity.type
_entity.pdbx_description
1 polymer ?
#
loop_
_entity_poly.entity_id
_entity_poly.type
_entity_poly.pdbx_seq_one_letter_code
_entity_poly.pdbx_strand_id
1 'polypeptide(L)'
;MANHHLIVAGGGIGGLTAALTLARTGCRITVLEQAPVLAEVGAGIQLSPNASRVLVDLGLRGALARGAVTPREIRVHSSRSGGEVARTPVGLAVEARWGAPFWVIHRADLLAVLAEAVAADPRIELVLDARVRDASPTPDSITVHATVAGETRDFGADGLVGADGVRSRVRTKLRGGPPAKYTGRTAYRATVPIERVPEDLREVTGMWLSPRAHLVHYPIRAGREFNLVAVVEDTWQDESWSVPASKAEFATHFGLTGRSRWPEAARRLLDLPETWTKWALCGFDADFDWSSGAVTLLGDAAHATLPFAAQGGGMAIEDAAVLAHVLVGAPNLPAAFRAYETLRKPRTRAIVEQAVSNGRLYHLPHGLALFRDAALKWGVGHQLLDRMDWIYRWRVAHPE
;
A
#
# COMPACT_ATOMS: atom_id res chain seq x y z
N MET A 1 2.31 -25.06 21.36
CA MET A 1 2.57 -24.28 20.15
C MET A 1 4.08 -24.29 19.94
N ALA A 2 4.56 -24.64 18.74
CA ALA A 2 6.00 -24.64 18.49
C ALA A 2 6.50 -23.17 18.48
N ASN A 3 7.53 -22.90 19.29
CA ASN A 3 8.22 -21.61 19.33
C ASN A 3 9.09 -21.44 18.07
N HIS A 4 8.48 -21.17 16.93
CA HIS A 4 9.24 -20.94 15.69
C HIS A 4 10.04 -19.65 15.77
N HIS A 5 11.25 -19.69 15.21
CA HIS A 5 12.00 -18.50 14.87
C HIS A 5 11.81 -18.19 13.38
N LEU A 6 11.25 -17.02 13.05
CA LEU A 6 11.03 -16.59 11.67
C LEU A 6 11.84 -15.36 11.35
N ILE A 7 12.41 -15.34 10.16
CA ILE A 7 13.02 -14.12 9.61
C ILE A 7 12.01 -13.46 8.69
N VAL A 8 11.84 -12.14 8.85
CA VAL A 8 11.07 -11.29 7.95
C VAL A 8 12.05 -10.40 7.18
N ALA A 9 12.14 -10.58 5.88
CA ALA A 9 12.97 -9.77 5.01
C ALA A 9 12.19 -8.54 4.55
N GLY A 10 12.53 -7.36 5.07
CA GLY A 10 11.91 -6.07 4.81
C GLY A 10 11.16 -5.50 6.01
N GLY A 11 11.55 -4.28 6.42
CA GLY A 11 10.96 -3.50 7.52
C GLY A 11 9.89 -2.49 7.06
N GLY A 12 9.22 -2.73 5.93
CA GLY A 12 8.09 -1.92 5.49
C GLY A 12 6.80 -2.22 6.27
N ILE A 13 5.69 -1.55 5.91
CA ILE A 13 4.37 -1.70 6.56
C ILE A 13 3.97 -3.18 6.69
N GLY A 14 4.08 -3.95 5.59
CA GLY A 14 3.73 -5.38 5.60
C GLY A 14 4.64 -6.21 6.50
N GLY A 15 5.95 -5.99 6.45
CA GLY A 15 6.93 -6.74 7.24
C GLY A 15 6.84 -6.46 8.74
N LEU A 16 6.71 -5.20 9.15
CA LEU A 16 6.52 -4.87 10.57
C LEU A 16 5.16 -5.35 11.09
N THR A 17 4.10 -5.28 10.27
CA THR A 17 2.80 -5.87 10.66
C THR A 17 2.90 -7.39 10.79
N ALA A 18 3.61 -8.07 9.89
CA ALA A 18 3.86 -9.50 9.99
C ALA A 18 4.66 -9.86 11.24
N ALA A 19 5.70 -9.10 11.57
CA ALA A 19 6.46 -9.31 12.80
C ALA A 19 5.56 -9.24 14.03
N LEU A 20 4.72 -8.20 14.14
CA LEU A 20 3.80 -8.02 15.26
C LEU A 20 2.73 -9.14 15.36
N THR A 21 2.13 -9.51 14.22
CA THR A 21 1.08 -10.56 14.21
C THR A 21 1.65 -11.93 14.52
N LEU A 22 2.81 -12.28 13.95
CA LEU A 22 3.49 -13.55 14.19
C LEU A 22 4.04 -13.65 15.62
N ALA A 23 4.59 -12.58 16.18
CA ALA A 23 5.04 -12.57 17.58
C ALA A 23 3.90 -12.88 18.54
N ARG A 24 2.66 -12.46 18.25
CA ARG A 24 1.47 -12.78 19.06
C ARG A 24 1.12 -14.27 19.06
N THR A 25 1.56 -15.04 18.06
CA THR A 25 1.37 -16.51 18.06
C THR A 25 2.42 -17.24 18.89
N GLY A 26 3.38 -16.53 19.49
CA GLY A 26 4.49 -17.10 20.28
C GLY A 26 5.79 -17.26 19.47
N CYS A 27 5.86 -16.84 18.22
CA CYS A 27 7.08 -16.87 17.43
C CYS A 27 8.11 -15.85 17.89
N ARG A 28 9.39 -16.21 17.79
CA ARG A 28 10.50 -15.24 17.80
C ARG A 28 10.72 -14.73 16.37
N ILE A 29 10.90 -13.44 16.22
CA ILE A 29 11.00 -12.80 14.90
C ILE A 29 12.31 -12.02 14.80
N THR A 30 13.02 -12.18 13.69
CA THR A 30 14.12 -11.27 13.30
C THR A 30 13.71 -10.56 12.01
N VAL A 31 13.57 -9.24 12.06
CA VAL A 31 13.28 -8.40 10.88
C VAL A 31 14.61 -7.89 10.34
N LEU A 32 14.89 -8.17 9.06
CA LEU A 32 16.07 -7.67 8.33
C LEU A 32 15.64 -6.56 7.38
N GLU A 33 16.04 -5.30 7.66
CA GLU A 33 15.72 -4.13 6.83
C GLU A 33 17.00 -3.55 6.22
N GLN A 34 17.00 -3.38 4.88
CA GLN A 34 18.17 -2.91 4.14
C GLN A 34 18.52 -1.43 4.37
N ALA A 35 17.54 -0.63 4.79
CA ALA A 35 17.76 0.78 5.09
C ALA A 35 18.41 0.94 6.46
N PRO A 36 19.37 1.87 6.63
CA PRO A 36 19.97 2.15 7.93
C PRO A 36 19.03 2.85 8.91
N VAL A 37 17.93 3.39 8.40
CA VAL A 37 16.88 4.06 9.18
C VAL A 37 15.53 3.70 8.57
N LEU A 38 14.54 3.42 9.41
CA LEU A 38 13.15 3.28 8.96
C LEU A 38 12.58 4.66 8.60
N ALA A 39 12.81 5.06 7.37
CA ALA A 39 12.30 6.32 6.83
C ALA A 39 11.54 6.03 5.54
N GLU A 40 10.28 6.44 5.48
CA GLU A 40 9.52 6.47 4.24
C GLU A 40 9.52 7.88 3.66
N VAL A 41 9.88 8.00 2.39
CA VAL A 41 9.82 9.28 1.67
C VAL A 41 8.36 9.58 1.31
N GLY A 42 7.85 10.56 1.94
CA GLY A 42 6.67 11.36 1.85
C GLY A 42 5.56 11.01 0.87
N ALA A 43 4.59 10.17 1.27
CA ALA A 43 3.27 10.14 0.67
C ALA A 43 2.24 9.69 1.70
N GLY A 44 1.01 10.08 1.51
CA GLY A 44 -0.10 9.54 2.28
C GLY A 44 -0.43 8.10 1.88
N ILE A 45 -1.13 7.42 2.78
CA ILE A 45 -1.75 6.11 2.54
C ILE A 45 -3.18 6.13 3.08
N GLN A 46 -4.07 5.40 2.42
CA GLN A 46 -5.44 5.18 2.89
C GLN A 46 -5.50 3.81 3.57
N LEU A 47 -6.09 3.77 4.75
CA LEU A 47 -6.35 2.57 5.54
C LEU A 47 -7.86 2.37 5.63
N SER A 48 -8.38 1.52 4.76
CA SER A 48 -9.78 1.12 4.78
C SER A 48 -10.05 0.10 5.90
N PRO A 49 -11.33 -0.17 6.24
CA PRO A 49 -11.73 -0.98 7.38
C PRO A 49 -11.07 -2.36 7.49
N ASN A 50 -10.81 -3.02 6.36
CA ASN A 50 -10.09 -4.30 6.33
C ASN A 50 -8.67 -4.19 6.91
N ALA A 51 -7.94 -3.13 6.57
CA ALA A 51 -6.58 -2.89 7.07
C ALA A 51 -6.58 -2.30 8.47
N SER A 52 -7.38 -1.26 8.71
CA SER A 52 -7.41 -0.56 10.01
C SER A 52 -7.87 -1.48 11.15
N ARG A 53 -8.76 -2.46 10.87
CA ARG A 53 -9.18 -3.47 11.84
C ARG A 53 -8.00 -4.27 12.39
N VAL A 54 -7.14 -4.79 11.52
CA VAL A 54 -5.95 -5.55 11.93
C VAL A 54 -5.05 -4.70 12.82
N LEU A 55 -4.83 -3.44 12.44
CA LEU A 55 -4.01 -2.52 13.25
C LEU A 55 -4.68 -2.16 14.59
N VAL A 56 -6.01 -2.05 14.62
CA VAL A 56 -6.78 -1.85 15.87
C VAL A 56 -6.69 -3.09 16.74
N ASP A 57 -6.81 -4.29 16.18
CA ASP A 57 -6.68 -5.57 16.89
C ASP A 57 -5.26 -5.76 17.44
N LEU A 58 -4.24 -5.16 16.78
CA LEU A 58 -2.88 -5.05 17.31
C LEU A 58 -2.73 -4.04 18.46
N GLY A 59 -3.80 -3.36 18.86
CA GLY A 59 -3.78 -2.36 19.95
C GLY A 59 -3.26 -0.99 19.53
N LEU A 60 -3.07 -0.74 18.22
CA LEU A 60 -2.44 0.48 17.70
C LEU A 60 -3.41 1.64 17.48
N ARG A 61 -4.71 1.47 17.78
CA ARG A 61 -5.75 2.49 17.53
C ARG A 61 -5.37 3.87 18.07
N GLY A 62 -4.97 3.95 19.33
CA GLY A 62 -4.66 5.23 19.96
C GLY A 62 -3.41 5.91 19.36
N ALA A 63 -2.39 5.13 19.05
CA ALA A 63 -1.17 5.64 18.43
C ALA A 63 -1.44 6.18 17.01
N LEU A 64 -2.18 5.41 16.19
CA LEU A 64 -2.54 5.80 14.84
C LEU A 64 -3.46 7.02 14.78
N ALA A 65 -4.45 7.10 15.68
CA ALA A 65 -5.39 8.20 15.72
C ALA A 65 -4.74 9.58 15.97
N ARG A 66 -3.53 9.62 16.57
CA ARG A 66 -2.79 10.88 16.76
C ARG A 66 -2.27 11.50 15.46
N GLY A 67 -2.00 10.67 14.45
CA GLY A 67 -1.46 11.11 13.15
C GLY A 67 -2.44 10.98 11.98
N ALA A 68 -3.43 10.11 12.12
CA ALA A 68 -4.43 9.85 11.10
C ALA A 68 -5.49 10.96 11.03
N VAL A 69 -6.13 11.06 9.86
CA VAL A 69 -7.34 11.84 9.66
C VAL A 69 -8.45 10.90 9.21
N THR A 70 -9.65 11.10 9.71
CA THR A 70 -10.87 10.46 9.23
C THR A 70 -11.56 11.43 8.27
N PRO A 71 -11.45 11.25 6.94
CA PRO A 71 -12.08 12.15 5.99
C PRO A 71 -13.60 12.12 6.16
N ARG A 72 -14.25 13.27 5.98
CA ARG A 72 -15.71 13.35 6.04
C ARG A 72 -16.36 12.57 4.89
N GLU A 73 -15.79 12.70 3.69
CA GLU A 73 -16.35 12.12 2.47
C GLU A 73 -15.26 11.90 1.40
N ILE A 74 -15.57 11.09 0.41
CA ILE A 74 -14.82 10.96 -0.84
C ILE A 74 -15.60 11.71 -1.92
N ARG A 75 -14.94 12.64 -2.64
CA ARG A 75 -15.49 13.37 -3.79
C ARG A 75 -14.77 12.99 -5.07
N VAL A 76 -15.53 12.70 -6.10
CA VAL A 76 -15.00 12.40 -7.43
C VAL A 76 -15.40 13.51 -8.39
N HIS A 77 -14.43 14.07 -9.09
CA HIS A 77 -14.61 15.15 -10.05
C HIS A 77 -14.20 14.71 -11.45
N SER A 78 -14.86 15.24 -12.45
CA SER A 78 -14.46 15.08 -13.86
C SER A 78 -13.62 16.28 -14.31
N SER A 79 -12.43 16.02 -14.88
CA SER A 79 -11.61 17.10 -15.45
C SER A 79 -12.29 17.77 -16.65
N ARG A 80 -13.20 17.07 -17.33
CA ARG A 80 -13.91 17.59 -18.50
C ARG A 80 -14.93 18.68 -18.17
N SER A 81 -15.75 18.45 -17.14
CA SER A 81 -16.79 19.39 -16.72
C SER A 81 -16.34 20.31 -15.59
N GLY A 82 -15.27 19.97 -14.89
CA GLY A 82 -14.87 20.60 -13.64
C GLY A 82 -15.80 20.31 -12.47
N GLY A 83 -16.92 19.61 -12.72
CA GLY A 83 -17.94 19.32 -11.73
C GLY A 83 -17.74 18.01 -10.98
N GLU A 84 -18.35 17.95 -9.81
CA GLU A 84 -18.48 16.72 -9.02
C GLU A 84 -19.40 15.74 -9.74
N VAL A 85 -18.96 14.48 -9.83
CA VAL A 85 -19.69 13.38 -10.48
C VAL A 85 -20.09 12.28 -9.50
N ALA A 86 -19.45 12.19 -8.32
CA ALA A 86 -19.86 11.33 -7.23
C ALA A 86 -19.39 11.89 -5.88
N ARG A 87 -20.19 11.61 -4.86
CA ARG A 87 -19.88 11.93 -3.45
C ARG A 87 -20.29 10.77 -2.57
N THR A 88 -19.42 10.40 -1.65
CA THR A 88 -19.66 9.26 -0.75
C THR A 88 -19.23 9.66 0.66
N PRO A 89 -20.16 9.75 1.62
CA PRO A 89 -19.82 9.90 3.02
C PRO A 89 -18.98 8.71 3.49
N VAL A 90 -17.87 8.96 4.19
CA VAL A 90 -17.04 7.92 4.80
C VAL A 90 -17.01 8.07 6.31
N GLY A 91 -16.21 8.83 6.89
CA GLY A 91 -16.22 9.20 8.30
C GLY A 91 -16.80 8.13 9.25
N LEU A 92 -17.70 8.56 10.11
CA LEU A 92 -18.37 7.69 11.07
C LEU A 92 -19.28 6.63 10.41
N ALA A 93 -19.79 6.88 9.21
CA ALA A 93 -20.66 5.94 8.51
C ALA A 93 -19.93 4.63 8.15
N VAL A 94 -18.66 4.73 7.77
CA VAL A 94 -17.81 3.57 7.47
C VAL A 94 -17.53 2.76 8.74
N GLU A 95 -17.18 3.42 9.82
CA GLU A 95 -16.91 2.74 11.08
C GLU A 95 -18.16 2.07 11.67
N ALA A 96 -19.32 2.74 11.61
CA ALA A 96 -20.59 2.18 12.02
C ALA A 96 -20.98 0.94 11.19
N ARG A 97 -20.72 0.93 9.88
CA ARG A 97 -21.07 -0.17 8.99
C ARG A 97 -20.16 -1.38 9.11
N TRP A 98 -18.85 -1.16 9.20
CA TRP A 98 -17.85 -2.25 9.15
C TRP A 98 -17.08 -2.46 10.45
N GLY A 99 -17.32 -1.64 11.49
CA GLY A 99 -16.71 -1.79 12.81
C GLY A 99 -15.23 -1.44 12.90
N ALA A 100 -14.70 -0.73 11.90
CA ALA A 100 -13.34 -0.23 11.90
C ALA A 100 -13.25 1.09 11.09
N PRO A 101 -12.35 2.02 11.47
CA PRO A 101 -12.28 3.34 10.86
C PRO A 101 -11.73 3.30 9.43
N PHE A 102 -12.13 4.28 8.62
CA PHE A 102 -11.44 4.65 7.39
C PHE A 102 -10.50 5.81 7.69
N TRP A 103 -9.21 5.59 7.61
CA TRP A 103 -8.19 6.58 7.89
C TRP A 103 -7.36 6.94 6.66
N VAL A 104 -6.90 8.18 6.62
CA VAL A 104 -5.79 8.62 5.77
C VAL A 104 -4.66 9.09 6.68
N ILE A 105 -3.43 8.66 6.40
CA ILE A 105 -2.30 8.91 7.27
C ILE A 105 -1.03 9.12 6.43
N HIS A 106 -0.05 9.83 6.94
CA HIS A 106 1.27 9.87 6.33
C HIS A 106 1.97 8.51 6.51
N ARG A 107 2.56 7.96 5.43
CA ARG A 107 3.18 6.61 5.48
C ARG A 107 4.28 6.50 6.54
N ALA A 108 5.09 7.56 6.71
CA ALA A 108 6.12 7.57 7.74
C ALA A 108 5.53 7.53 9.16
N ASP A 109 4.37 8.17 9.38
CA ASP A 109 3.71 8.13 10.70
C ASP A 109 3.17 6.74 11.01
N LEU A 110 2.57 6.06 10.01
CA LEU A 110 2.17 4.65 10.15
C LEU A 110 3.39 3.75 10.43
N LEU A 111 4.47 3.93 9.68
CA LEU A 111 5.69 3.15 9.85
C LEU A 111 6.31 3.36 11.23
N ALA A 112 6.35 4.61 11.72
CA ALA A 112 6.84 4.94 13.05
C ALA A 112 6.04 4.24 14.15
N VAL A 113 4.70 4.26 14.07
CA VAL A 113 3.83 3.54 15.03
C VAL A 113 4.10 2.03 15.02
N LEU A 114 4.27 1.43 13.84
CA LEU A 114 4.61 0.01 13.74
C LEU A 114 6.01 -0.29 14.30
N ALA A 115 6.99 0.57 14.02
CA ALA A 115 8.36 0.43 14.51
C ALA A 115 8.45 0.56 16.04
N GLU A 116 7.72 1.51 16.63
CA GLU A 116 7.61 1.65 18.09
C GLU A 116 7.01 0.39 18.72
N ALA A 117 5.96 -0.17 18.11
CA ALA A 117 5.34 -1.41 18.62
C ALA A 117 6.28 -2.62 18.48
N VAL A 118 7.04 -2.70 17.39
CA VAL A 118 8.07 -3.74 17.17
C VAL A 118 9.18 -3.61 18.23
N ALA A 119 9.68 -2.42 18.47
CA ALA A 119 10.73 -2.17 19.46
C ALA A 119 10.26 -2.48 20.93
N ALA A 120 8.97 -2.40 21.18
CA ALA A 120 8.39 -2.70 22.50
C ALA A 120 8.15 -4.21 22.74
N ASP A 121 8.21 -5.06 21.70
CA ASP A 121 7.98 -6.50 21.84
C ASP A 121 9.31 -7.28 21.94
N PRO A 122 9.63 -7.87 23.12
CA PRO A 122 10.91 -8.57 23.33
C PRO A 122 11.11 -9.81 22.46
N ARG A 123 10.08 -10.29 21.77
CA ARG A 123 10.16 -11.41 20.83
C ARG A 123 10.62 -11.01 19.44
N ILE A 124 10.73 -9.69 19.18
CA ILE A 124 11.08 -9.16 17.85
C ILE A 124 12.44 -8.46 17.91
N GLU A 125 13.38 -8.92 17.12
CA GLU A 125 14.66 -8.26 16.85
C GLU A 125 14.58 -7.53 15.50
N LEU A 126 14.84 -6.22 15.47
CA LEU A 126 14.93 -5.43 14.26
C LEU A 126 16.39 -5.12 13.95
N VAL A 127 16.90 -5.65 12.82
CA VAL A 127 18.26 -5.41 12.33
C VAL A 127 18.16 -4.48 11.12
N LEU A 128 18.64 -3.25 11.29
CA LEU A 128 18.75 -2.25 10.22
C LEU A 128 20.07 -2.39 9.45
N ASP A 129 20.17 -1.73 8.29
CA ASP A 129 21.29 -1.84 7.35
C ASP A 129 21.62 -3.32 7.03
N ALA A 130 20.58 -4.15 6.98
CA ALA A 130 20.64 -5.60 6.77
C ALA A 130 19.97 -5.98 5.46
N ARG A 131 20.77 -6.13 4.41
CA ARG A 131 20.26 -6.50 3.07
C ARG A 131 20.35 -8.00 2.86
N VAL A 132 19.20 -8.68 2.77
CA VAL A 132 19.11 -10.09 2.38
C VAL A 132 19.69 -10.27 0.97
N ARG A 133 20.61 -11.21 0.82
CA ARG A 133 21.29 -11.54 -0.44
C ARG A 133 20.77 -12.83 -1.03
N ASP A 134 20.72 -13.85 -0.20
CA ASP A 134 20.34 -15.22 -0.57
C ASP A 134 19.85 -15.97 0.67
N ALA A 135 19.40 -17.21 0.50
CA ALA A 135 19.13 -18.12 1.60
C ALA A 135 19.33 -19.58 1.18
N SER A 136 19.76 -20.38 2.14
CA SER A 136 20.03 -21.82 1.98
C SER A 136 19.03 -22.61 2.83
N PRO A 137 17.94 -23.14 2.24
CA PRO A 137 17.00 -23.98 2.96
C PRO A 137 17.57 -25.36 3.22
N THR A 138 17.24 -25.90 4.40
CA THR A 138 17.40 -27.32 4.75
C THR A 138 16.01 -27.94 4.95
N PRO A 139 15.88 -29.26 5.22
CA PRO A 139 14.56 -29.85 5.50
C PRO A 139 13.81 -29.19 6.65
N ASP A 140 14.51 -28.75 7.71
CA ASP A 140 13.91 -28.29 8.98
C ASP A 140 14.24 -26.85 9.34
N SER A 141 15.07 -26.14 8.54
CA SER A 141 15.52 -24.78 8.85
C SER A 141 15.92 -24.01 7.57
N ILE A 142 16.25 -22.75 7.75
CA ILE A 142 16.79 -21.91 6.69
C ILE A 142 17.91 -21.04 7.24
N THR A 143 19.00 -20.90 6.49
CA THR A 143 20.04 -19.91 6.75
C THR A 143 19.88 -18.76 5.76
N VAL A 144 19.62 -17.55 6.27
CA VAL A 144 19.49 -16.34 5.47
C VAL A 144 20.83 -15.61 5.46
N HIS A 145 21.39 -15.39 4.27
CA HIS A 145 22.64 -14.68 4.05
C HIS A 145 22.34 -13.21 3.81
N ALA A 146 22.83 -12.32 4.67
CA ALA A 146 22.63 -10.88 4.57
C ALA A 146 23.97 -10.12 4.62
N THR A 147 23.96 -8.91 4.03
CA THR A 147 25.01 -7.92 4.27
C THR A 147 24.49 -6.94 5.32
N VAL A 148 25.17 -6.86 6.47
CA VAL A 148 24.81 -5.98 7.59
C VAL A 148 25.95 -4.98 7.78
N ALA A 149 25.68 -3.70 7.66
CA ALA A 149 26.68 -2.63 7.75
C ALA A 149 27.94 -2.89 6.88
N GLY A 150 27.74 -3.49 5.69
CA GLY A 150 28.83 -3.84 4.75
C GLY A 150 29.44 -5.22 4.93
N GLU A 151 29.19 -5.92 6.04
CA GLU A 151 29.74 -7.25 6.34
C GLU A 151 28.73 -8.35 6.04
N THR A 152 29.22 -9.52 5.59
CA THR A 152 28.39 -10.70 5.42
C THR A 152 28.06 -11.34 6.77
N ARG A 153 26.77 -11.60 7.02
CA ARG A 153 26.28 -12.24 8.25
C ARG A 153 25.20 -13.25 7.92
N ASP A 154 25.25 -14.39 8.58
CA ASP A 154 24.30 -15.46 8.46
C ASP A 154 23.31 -15.46 9.63
N PHE A 155 22.03 -15.70 9.32
CA PHE A 155 20.94 -15.77 10.27
C PHE A 155 20.21 -17.11 10.11
N GLY A 156 20.24 -17.94 11.14
CA GLY A 156 19.52 -19.22 11.17
C GLY A 156 18.10 -19.04 11.69
N ALA A 157 17.13 -19.69 11.06
CA ALA A 157 15.72 -19.67 11.45
C ALA A 157 14.97 -20.91 10.97
N ASP A 158 13.73 -21.09 11.41
CA ASP A 158 12.83 -22.14 10.93
C ASP A 158 12.16 -21.77 9.60
N GLY A 159 11.99 -20.47 9.33
CA GLY A 159 11.39 -19.99 8.10
C GLY A 159 11.69 -18.53 7.75
N LEU A 160 11.46 -18.19 6.47
CA LEU A 160 11.66 -16.86 5.89
C LEU A 160 10.36 -16.33 5.27
N VAL A 161 9.97 -15.14 5.68
CA VAL A 161 8.89 -14.34 5.07
C VAL A 161 9.50 -13.22 4.25
N GLY A 162 9.38 -13.27 2.93
CA GLY A 162 9.85 -12.22 2.03
C GLY A 162 8.82 -11.08 1.96
N ALA A 163 9.06 -9.97 2.66
CA ALA A 163 8.28 -8.75 2.67
C ALA A 163 9.08 -7.57 2.09
N ASP A 164 9.99 -7.85 1.16
CA ASP A 164 11.00 -6.95 0.60
C ASP A 164 10.52 -6.15 -0.62
N GLY A 165 9.19 -6.01 -0.75
CA GLY A 165 8.54 -5.07 -1.65
C GLY A 165 8.53 -5.49 -3.13
N VAL A 166 8.09 -4.59 -4.00
CA VAL A 166 7.86 -4.87 -5.43
C VAL A 166 9.11 -5.38 -6.16
N ARG A 167 10.30 -5.01 -5.73
CA ARG A 167 11.59 -5.47 -6.29
C ARG A 167 12.20 -6.65 -5.51
N SER A 168 11.38 -7.44 -4.88
CA SER A 168 11.75 -8.54 -4.01
C SER A 168 12.85 -9.43 -4.57
N ARG A 169 13.91 -9.57 -3.78
CA ARG A 169 14.99 -10.55 -4.04
C ARG A 169 14.55 -11.94 -3.60
N VAL A 170 13.79 -12.05 -2.50
CA VAL A 170 13.24 -13.34 -2.06
C VAL A 170 12.37 -13.92 -3.17
N ARG A 171 11.50 -13.11 -3.82
CA ARG A 171 10.73 -13.56 -4.99
C ARG A 171 11.62 -14.03 -6.12
N THR A 172 12.54 -13.18 -6.58
CA THR A 172 13.27 -13.45 -7.83
C THR A 172 14.40 -14.46 -7.67
N LYS A 173 15.06 -14.53 -6.52
CA LYS A 173 16.21 -15.40 -6.29
C LYS A 173 15.83 -16.74 -5.62
N LEU A 174 14.94 -16.69 -4.63
CA LEU A 174 14.60 -17.87 -3.85
C LEU A 174 13.32 -18.57 -4.34
N ARG A 175 12.38 -17.81 -4.93
CA ARG A 175 11.12 -18.36 -5.41
C ARG A 175 11.01 -18.52 -6.93
N GLY A 176 12.00 -18.03 -7.68
CA GLY A 176 11.99 -18.08 -9.15
C GLY A 176 10.85 -17.26 -9.78
N GLY A 177 10.24 -16.35 -9.02
CA GLY A 177 9.16 -15.49 -9.48
C GLY A 177 9.66 -14.39 -10.42
N PRO A 178 8.74 -13.74 -11.18
CA PRO A 178 9.10 -12.77 -12.20
C PRO A 178 9.66 -11.48 -11.60
N PRO A 179 10.57 -10.78 -12.31
CA PRO A 179 11.02 -9.46 -11.92
C PRO A 179 9.90 -8.42 -12.12
N ALA A 180 9.96 -7.34 -11.33
CA ALA A 180 9.07 -6.22 -11.51
C ALA A 180 9.37 -5.48 -12.82
N LYS A 181 8.31 -5.03 -13.52
CA LYS A 181 8.38 -4.27 -14.76
C LYS A 181 7.61 -2.97 -14.61
N TYR A 182 8.07 -1.93 -15.27
CA TYR A 182 7.36 -0.67 -15.38
C TYR A 182 6.03 -0.87 -16.13
N THR A 183 4.96 -0.27 -15.62
CA THR A 183 3.58 -0.48 -16.13
C THR A 183 3.12 0.58 -17.13
N GLY A 184 4.01 1.48 -17.59
CA GLY A 184 3.65 2.61 -18.42
C GLY A 184 2.97 3.75 -17.67
N ARG A 185 3.15 3.83 -16.34
CA ARG A 185 2.53 4.87 -15.50
C ARG A 185 3.49 5.41 -14.46
N THR A 186 3.51 6.73 -14.35
CA THR A 186 4.31 7.47 -13.36
C THR A 186 3.38 8.12 -12.34
N ALA A 187 3.68 7.98 -11.06
CA ALA A 187 3.03 8.70 -9.98
C ALA A 187 3.92 9.85 -9.50
N TYR A 188 3.41 11.07 -9.58
CA TYR A 188 4.01 12.25 -8.95
C TYR A 188 3.36 12.45 -7.58
N ARG A 189 4.18 12.63 -6.55
CA ARG A 189 3.73 12.77 -5.17
C ARG A 189 4.33 14.02 -4.54
N ALA A 190 3.50 14.74 -3.80
CA ALA A 190 3.92 15.90 -3.03
C ALA A 190 3.04 16.07 -1.79
N THR A 191 3.56 16.77 -0.79
CA THR A 191 2.80 17.26 0.35
C THR A 191 2.91 18.78 0.42
N VAL A 192 1.88 19.42 0.89
CA VAL A 192 1.85 20.87 1.12
C VAL A 192 1.20 21.19 2.48
N PRO A 193 1.54 22.32 3.11
CA PRO A 193 0.86 22.77 4.31
C PRO A 193 -0.65 22.93 4.04
N ILE A 194 -1.49 22.55 5.01
CA ILE A 194 -2.95 22.56 4.85
C ILE A 194 -3.52 23.97 4.63
N GLU A 195 -2.84 24.99 5.14
CA GLU A 195 -3.25 26.39 5.03
C GLU A 195 -3.24 26.89 3.57
N ARG A 196 -2.43 26.28 2.71
CA ARG A 196 -2.36 26.58 1.27
C ARG A 196 -3.53 25.98 0.48
N VAL A 197 -4.28 25.06 1.09
CA VAL A 197 -5.37 24.31 0.43
C VAL A 197 -6.70 25.04 0.61
N PRO A 198 -7.58 25.08 -0.42
CA PRO A 198 -8.94 25.59 -0.27
C PRO A 198 -9.68 24.91 0.88
N GLU A 199 -10.39 25.68 1.69
CA GLU A 199 -10.99 25.23 2.95
C GLU A 199 -11.96 24.06 2.78
N ASP A 200 -12.76 24.09 1.72
CA ASP A 200 -13.75 23.06 1.39
C ASP A 200 -13.15 21.70 1.01
N LEU A 201 -11.83 21.64 0.78
CA LEU A 201 -11.09 20.40 0.46
C LEU A 201 -10.29 19.84 1.64
N ARG A 202 -10.12 20.58 2.73
CA ARG A 202 -9.24 20.20 3.85
C ARG A 202 -9.69 18.95 4.62
N GLU A 203 -10.97 18.61 4.57
CA GLU A 203 -11.54 17.46 5.30
C GLU A 203 -12.01 16.32 4.39
N VAL A 204 -11.65 16.37 3.11
CA VAL A 204 -12.15 15.38 2.13
C VAL A 204 -11.02 14.62 1.44
N THR A 205 -11.30 13.39 1.06
CA THR A 205 -10.53 12.69 0.03
C THR A 205 -11.12 13.04 -1.32
N GLY A 206 -10.34 13.65 -2.19
CA GLY A 206 -10.79 14.02 -3.53
C GLY A 206 -10.06 13.26 -4.63
N MET A 207 -10.77 13.02 -5.73
CA MET A 207 -10.22 12.43 -6.93
C MET A 207 -10.69 13.20 -8.16
N TRP A 208 -9.76 13.53 -9.06
CA TRP A 208 -10.03 14.19 -10.34
C TRP A 208 -9.68 13.26 -11.47
N LEU A 209 -10.68 12.86 -12.24
CA LEU A 209 -10.55 11.93 -13.35
C LEU A 209 -10.31 12.67 -14.66
N SER A 210 -9.27 12.29 -15.40
CA SER A 210 -8.90 12.88 -16.70
C SER A 210 -8.43 11.79 -17.67
N PRO A 211 -8.56 11.97 -18.98
CA PRO A 211 -7.96 11.06 -19.93
C PRO A 211 -6.45 10.89 -19.68
N ARG A 212 -6.02 9.62 -19.53
CA ARG A 212 -4.62 9.21 -19.32
C ARG A 212 -3.97 9.75 -18.04
N ALA A 213 -4.74 10.39 -17.14
CA ALA A 213 -4.24 10.93 -15.88
C ALA A 213 -5.33 11.04 -14.82
N HIS A 214 -4.95 11.06 -13.55
CA HIS A 214 -5.84 11.43 -12.45
C HIS A 214 -5.04 12.06 -11.31
N LEU A 215 -5.74 12.82 -10.47
CA LEU A 215 -5.20 13.37 -9.24
C LEU A 215 -6.02 12.82 -8.07
N VAL A 216 -5.33 12.36 -7.02
CA VAL A 216 -5.93 12.03 -5.71
C VAL A 216 -5.32 12.95 -4.66
N HIS A 217 -6.15 13.42 -3.73
CA HIS A 217 -5.68 14.27 -2.64
C HIS A 217 -6.45 14.00 -1.35
N TYR A 218 -5.81 14.23 -0.21
CA TYR A 218 -6.41 14.10 1.11
C TYR A 218 -5.52 14.70 2.21
N PRO A 219 -6.10 15.11 3.37
CA PRO A 219 -5.33 15.58 4.51
C PRO A 219 -4.55 14.45 5.17
N ILE A 220 -3.40 14.75 5.74
CA ILE A 220 -2.53 13.85 6.51
C ILE A 220 -1.95 14.57 7.72
N ARG A 221 -1.15 13.88 8.55
CA ARG A 221 -0.50 14.45 9.75
C ARG A 221 -1.47 15.18 10.67
N ALA A 222 -2.56 14.48 11.03
CA ALA A 222 -3.64 15.06 11.83
C ALA A 222 -4.21 16.36 11.24
N GLY A 223 -4.28 16.46 9.90
CA GLY A 223 -4.84 17.61 9.18
C GLY A 223 -3.90 18.79 9.00
N ARG A 224 -2.61 18.69 9.33
CA ARG A 224 -1.62 19.75 9.15
C ARG A 224 -1.03 19.82 7.74
N GLU A 225 -1.01 18.70 7.05
CA GLU A 225 -0.49 18.60 5.69
C GLU A 225 -1.55 18.01 4.75
N PHE A 226 -1.35 18.25 3.48
CA PHE A 226 -2.21 17.75 2.42
C PHE A 226 -1.40 16.98 1.40
N ASN A 227 -1.80 15.75 1.17
CA ASN A 227 -1.15 14.84 0.24
C ASN A 227 -1.74 14.97 -1.15
N LEU A 228 -0.88 15.00 -2.16
CA LEU A 228 -1.21 15.05 -3.57
C LEU A 228 -0.53 13.88 -4.29
N VAL A 229 -1.31 13.08 -5.00
CA VAL A 229 -0.83 11.97 -5.84
C VAL A 229 -1.41 12.15 -7.24
N ALA A 230 -0.57 12.52 -8.18
CA ALA A 230 -0.92 12.73 -9.57
C ALA A 230 -0.33 11.58 -10.41
N VAL A 231 -1.19 10.80 -11.06
CA VAL A 231 -0.76 9.66 -11.90
C VAL A 231 -1.01 9.97 -13.36
N VAL A 232 -0.04 9.65 -14.20
CA VAL A 232 -0.10 9.86 -15.65
C VAL A 232 0.44 8.65 -16.41
N GLU A 233 -0.10 8.38 -17.58
CA GLU A 233 0.51 7.47 -18.55
C GLU A 233 1.77 8.13 -19.13
N ASP A 234 2.91 7.45 -18.98
CA ASP A 234 4.23 8.02 -19.24
C ASP A 234 5.23 6.94 -19.69
N THR A 235 6.41 7.39 -20.12
CA THR A 235 7.58 6.55 -20.37
C THR A 235 8.63 6.84 -19.28
N TRP A 236 9.18 5.78 -18.68
CA TRP A 236 10.20 5.92 -17.65
C TRP A 236 11.60 5.80 -18.25
N GLN A 237 12.45 6.80 -18.05
CA GLN A 237 13.81 6.86 -18.59
C GLN A 237 14.90 6.91 -17.52
N ASP A 238 14.53 7.08 -16.25
CA ASP A 238 15.48 7.18 -15.15
C ASP A 238 15.95 5.78 -14.70
N GLU A 239 17.20 5.67 -14.27
CA GLU A 239 17.76 4.43 -13.71
C GLU A 239 17.13 4.09 -12.35
N SER A 240 16.89 5.10 -11.52
CA SER A 240 16.21 4.95 -10.25
C SER A 240 14.69 4.91 -10.43
N TRP A 241 13.99 4.14 -9.60
CA TRP A 241 12.53 4.04 -9.61
C TRP A 241 11.82 5.23 -8.95
N SER A 242 12.56 6.10 -8.28
CA SER A 242 12.07 7.32 -7.63
C SER A 242 13.12 8.40 -7.77
N VAL A 243 12.72 9.53 -8.30
CA VAL A 243 13.60 10.70 -8.49
C VAL A 243 12.83 11.99 -8.25
N PRO A 244 13.50 13.07 -7.83
CA PRO A 244 12.91 14.40 -7.79
C PRO A 244 12.44 14.83 -9.19
N ALA A 245 11.37 15.60 -9.25
CA ALA A 245 10.88 16.24 -10.47
C ALA A 245 10.65 17.73 -10.21
N SER A 246 11.07 18.57 -11.14
CA SER A 246 10.81 19.99 -11.06
C SER A 246 9.34 20.31 -11.34
N LYS A 247 8.87 21.47 -10.87
CA LYS A 247 7.52 21.96 -11.18
C LYS A 247 7.29 22.11 -12.68
N ALA A 248 8.31 22.52 -13.44
CA ALA A 248 8.23 22.69 -14.90
C ALA A 248 8.10 21.34 -15.62
N GLU A 249 8.88 20.34 -15.23
CA GLU A 249 8.77 18.96 -15.74
C GLU A 249 7.37 18.41 -15.47
N PHE A 250 6.91 18.50 -14.23
CA PHE A 250 5.57 18.05 -13.84
C PHE A 250 4.48 18.77 -14.65
N ALA A 251 4.56 20.10 -14.80
CA ALA A 251 3.59 20.87 -15.56
C ALA A 251 3.50 20.44 -17.03
N THR A 252 4.62 20.09 -17.62
CA THR A 252 4.69 19.58 -19.02
C THR A 252 4.02 18.20 -19.13
N HIS A 253 4.43 17.24 -18.31
CA HIS A 253 3.89 15.87 -18.34
C HIS A 253 2.41 15.82 -17.98
N PHE A 254 1.98 16.65 -17.03
CA PHE A 254 0.59 16.70 -16.58
C PHE A 254 -0.32 17.57 -17.44
N GLY A 255 0.22 18.23 -18.46
CA GLY A 255 -0.54 19.06 -19.40
C GLY A 255 -1.13 20.31 -18.76
N LEU A 256 -0.34 20.99 -17.92
CA LEU A 256 -0.70 22.27 -17.31
C LEU A 256 -0.28 23.46 -18.15
N THR A 257 0.63 23.25 -19.11
CA THR A 257 1.11 24.28 -20.03
C THR A 257 0.14 24.47 -21.20
N GLY A 258 -0.04 25.70 -21.67
CA GLY A 258 -0.92 26.05 -22.78
C GLY A 258 -2.41 25.82 -22.46
N ARG A 259 -3.17 25.26 -23.41
CA ARG A 259 -4.58 24.91 -23.22
C ARG A 259 -4.72 23.65 -22.36
N SER A 260 -4.76 23.83 -21.04
CA SER A 260 -4.82 22.72 -20.08
C SER A 260 -6.11 21.92 -20.19
N ARG A 261 -5.99 20.58 -20.03
CA ARG A 261 -7.13 19.66 -19.87
C ARG A 261 -7.74 19.67 -18.47
N TRP A 262 -7.12 20.39 -17.53
CA TRP A 262 -7.53 20.43 -16.14
C TRP A 262 -8.36 21.69 -15.86
N PRO A 263 -9.50 21.58 -15.15
CA PRO A 263 -10.26 22.73 -14.70
C PRO A 263 -9.47 23.56 -13.68
N GLU A 264 -9.84 24.82 -13.52
CA GLU A 264 -9.10 25.76 -12.68
C GLU A 264 -8.90 25.26 -11.24
N ALA A 265 -9.94 24.67 -10.64
CA ALA A 265 -9.86 24.12 -9.27
C ALA A 265 -8.79 23.01 -9.14
N ALA A 266 -8.71 22.09 -10.11
CA ALA A 266 -7.68 21.07 -10.12
C ALA A 266 -6.28 21.65 -10.39
N ARG A 267 -6.18 22.64 -11.31
CA ARG A 267 -4.90 23.32 -11.60
C ARG A 267 -4.35 24.02 -10.36
N ARG A 268 -5.20 24.69 -9.59
CA ARG A 268 -4.78 25.33 -8.34
C ARG A 268 -4.15 24.33 -7.38
N LEU A 269 -4.71 23.12 -7.23
CA LEU A 269 -4.11 22.07 -6.41
C LEU A 269 -2.78 21.56 -6.96
N LEU A 270 -2.72 21.32 -8.28
CA LEU A 270 -1.52 20.82 -8.96
C LEU A 270 -0.36 21.83 -8.97
N ASP A 271 -0.67 23.12 -8.79
CA ASP A 271 0.30 24.21 -8.76
C ASP A 271 0.83 24.53 -7.33
N LEU A 272 0.22 23.95 -6.29
CA LEU A 272 0.63 24.19 -4.90
C LEU A 272 2.04 23.69 -4.57
N PRO A 273 2.48 22.49 -5.01
CA PRO A 273 3.82 22.01 -4.71
C PRO A 273 4.90 22.76 -5.48
N GLU A 274 5.99 23.08 -4.83
CA GLU A 274 7.19 23.62 -5.47
C GLU A 274 8.04 22.54 -6.11
N THR A 275 8.00 21.33 -5.52
CA THR A 275 8.72 20.15 -5.97
C THR A 275 7.83 18.93 -5.90
N TRP A 276 8.09 17.97 -6.78
CA TRP A 276 7.43 16.68 -6.82
C TRP A 276 8.47 15.56 -6.70
N THR A 277 8.06 14.42 -6.20
CA THR A 277 8.83 13.17 -6.36
C THR A 277 8.07 12.28 -7.33
N LYS A 278 8.69 11.88 -8.44
CA LYS A 278 8.10 10.95 -9.39
C LYS A 278 8.55 9.52 -9.11
N TRP A 279 7.64 8.58 -9.34
CA TRP A 279 7.78 7.17 -9.04
C TRP A 279 7.35 6.32 -10.24
N ALA A 280 8.21 5.42 -10.70
CA ALA A 280 7.82 4.39 -11.65
C ALA A 280 6.84 3.43 -10.98
N LEU A 281 5.62 3.33 -11.48
CA LEU A 281 4.69 2.31 -11.03
C LEU A 281 5.05 0.98 -11.66
N CYS A 282 5.53 0.06 -10.85
CA CYS A 282 5.97 -1.27 -11.26
C CYS A 282 4.99 -2.34 -10.80
N GLY A 283 4.89 -3.40 -11.57
CA GLY A 283 4.13 -4.59 -11.26
C GLY A 283 4.74 -5.83 -11.91
N PHE A 284 4.17 -6.97 -11.68
CA PHE A 284 4.55 -8.25 -12.28
C PHE A 284 3.33 -9.18 -12.31
N ASP A 285 3.43 -10.26 -13.08
CA ASP A 285 2.43 -11.30 -13.05
C ASP A 285 2.56 -12.10 -11.74
N ALA A 286 1.52 -12.05 -10.91
CA ALA A 286 1.48 -12.72 -9.61
C ALA A 286 1.04 -14.19 -9.70
N ASP A 287 0.88 -14.75 -10.90
CA ASP A 287 0.52 -16.15 -11.10
C ASP A 287 1.75 -17.08 -11.03
N PHE A 288 2.35 -17.14 -9.86
CA PHE A 288 3.43 -18.04 -9.50
C PHE A 288 3.27 -18.46 -8.02
N ASP A 289 3.97 -19.51 -7.58
CA ASP A 289 3.88 -19.98 -6.20
C ASP A 289 4.66 -19.09 -5.25
N TRP A 290 3.98 -18.52 -4.26
CA TRP A 290 4.58 -17.66 -3.24
C TRP A 290 5.36 -18.43 -2.20
N SER A 291 4.94 -19.69 -1.95
CA SER A 291 5.43 -20.51 -0.85
C SER A 291 6.12 -21.78 -1.35
N SER A 292 7.26 -22.14 -0.75
CA SER A 292 7.92 -23.43 -0.93
C SER A 292 8.78 -23.75 0.28
N GLY A 293 8.57 -24.92 0.88
CA GLY A 293 9.28 -25.31 2.09
C GLY A 293 9.17 -24.25 3.19
N ALA A 294 10.30 -23.81 3.68
CA ALA A 294 10.43 -22.82 4.74
C ALA A 294 10.38 -21.34 4.26
N VAL A 295 9.97 -21.06 3.01
CA VAL A 295 9.94 -19.71 2.44
C VAL A 295 8.54 -19.34 1.96
N THR A 296 8.06 -18.14 2.29
CA THR A 296 6.85 -17.53 1.71
C THR A 296 7.06 -16.04 1.40
N LEU A 297 6.17 -15.48 0.59
CA LEU A 297 6.16 -14.04 0.25
C LEU A 297 4.95 -13.34 0.83
N LEU A 298 5.05 -12.02 1.06
CA LEU A 298 4.00 -11.19 1.64
C LEU A 298 3.98 -9.80 1.01
N GLY A 299 2.78 -9.23 0.82
CA GLY A 299 2.60 -7.89 0.31
C GLY A 299 3.10 -7.70 -1.11
N ASP A 300 3.72 -6.55 -1.41
CA ASP A 300 4.20 -6.23 -2.75
C ASP A 300 5.28 -7.21 -3.28
N ALA A 301 5.89 -8.01 -2.41
CA ALA A 301 6.77 -9.09 -2.83
C ALA A 301 6.00 -10.24 -3.49
N ALA A 302 4.75 -10.46 -3.10
CA ALA A 302 3.87 -11.51 -3.63
C ALA A 302 2.91 -11.01 -4.72
N HIS A 303 2.35 -9.80 -4.58
CA HIS A 303 1.21 -9.33 -5.39
C HIS A 303 1.17 -7.81 -5.55
N ALA A 304 2.26 -7.19 -5.98
CA ALA A 304 2.32 -5.75 -6.21
C ALA A 304 1.13 -5.26 -7.07
N THR A 305 0.50 -4.17 -6.65
CA THR A 305 -0.67 -3.61 -7.31
C THR A 305 -0.49 -2.13 -7.66
N LEU A 306 -1.19 -1.69 -8.70
CA LEU A 306 -1.30 -0.27 -9.01
C LEU A 306 -2.19 0.44 -7.95
N PRO A 307 -1.94 1.73 -7.65
CA PRO A 307 -2.59 2.43 -6.54
C PRO A 307 -4.09 2.76 -6.77
N PHE A 308 -4.70 2.26 -7.83
CA PHE A 308 -6.06 2.63 -8.27
C PHE A 308 -7.20 2.05 -7.43
N ALA A 309 -6.90 1.10 -6.54
CA ALA A 309 -7.83 0.60 -5.53
C ALA A 309 -7.48 1.06 -4.11
N ALA A 310 -6.34 1.75 -3.92
CA ALA A 310 -5.79 2.15 -2.63
C ALA A 310 -5.63 0.98 -1.63
N GLN A 311 -5.35 -0.24 -2.11
CA GLN A 311 -5.32 -1.46 -1.30
C GLN A 311 -3.93 -2.11 -1.14
N GLY A 312 -2.87 -1.60 -1.75
CA GLY A 312 -1.55 -2.26 -1.67
C GLY A 312 -1.08 -2.47 -0.22
N GLY A 313 -1.06 -1.42 0.59
CA GLY A 313 -0.73 -1.55 2.01
C GLY A 313 -1.79 -2.33 2.79
N GLY A 314 -3.08 -2.19 2.44
CA GLY A 314 -4.18 -2.94 3.05
C GLY A 314 -4.03 -4.44 2.84
N MET A 315 -3.70 -4.89 1.63
CA MET A 315 -3.46 -6.30 1.33
C MET A 315 -2.27 -6.87 2.12
N ALA A 316 -1.18 -6.11 2.24
CA ALA A 316 -0.01 -6.54 3.01
C ALA A 316 -0.33 -6.68 4.52
N ILE A 317 -1.18 -5.81 5.07
CA ILE A 317 -1.67 -5.88 6.44
C ILE A 317 -2.60 -7.10 6.63
N GLU A 318 -3.50 -7.37 5.67
CA GLU A 318 -4.34 -8.57 5.67
C GLU A 318 -3.49 -9.85 5.60
N ASP A 319 -2.46 -9.86 4.75
CA ASP A 319 -1.55 -11.00 4.59
C ASP A 319 -0.89 -11.36 5.92
N ALA A 320 -0.39 -10.37 6.64
CA ALA A 320 0.24 -10.55 7.94
C ALA A 320 -0.70 -11.21 8.95
N ALA A 321 -1.96 -10.77 8.97
CA ALA A 321 -2.98 -11.32 9.85
C ALA A 321 -3.37 -12.77 9.47
N VAL A 322 -3.53 -13.06 8.17
CA VAL A 322 -3.84 -14.43 7.70
C VAL A 322 -2.68 -15.39 7.95
N LEU A 323 -1.44 -14.95 7.68
CA LEU A 323 -0.26 -15.78 7.93
C LEU A 323 -0.17 -16.18 9.42
N ALA A 324 -0.37 -15.23 10.32
CA ALA A 324 -0.39 -15.52 11.76
C ALA A 324 -1.55 -16.44 12.15
N HIS A 325 -2.73 -16.27 11.57
CA HIS A 325 -3.91 -17.09 11.83
C HIS A 325 -3.69 -18.55 11.45
N VAL A 326 -3.21 -18.82 10.22
CA VAL A 326 -3.02 -20.19 9.75
C VAL A 326 -1.86 -20.90 10.45
N LEU A 327 -0.88 -20.15 10.94
CA LEU A 327 0.26 -20.72 11.66
C LEU A 327 -0.15 -21.41 12.96
N VAL A 328 -1.17 -20.89 13.65
CA VAL A 328 -1.63 -21.44 14.94
C VAL A 328 -2.16 -22.88 14.80
N GLY A 329 -2.82 -23.20 13.70
CA GLY A 329 -3.48 -24.50 13.48
C GLY A 329 -2.71 -25.46 12.54
N ALA A 330 -1.59 -25.01 11.95
CA ALA A 330 -0.86 -25.81 10.97
C ALA A 330 0.03 -26.87 11.63
N PRO A 331 0.20 -28.07 11.02
CA PRO A 331 1.07 -29.11 11.55
C PRO A 331 2.56 -28.75 11.44
N ASN A 332 2.95 -27.90 10.51
CA ASN A 332 4.32 -27.41 10.29
C ASN A 332 4.32 -26.12 9.46
N LEU A 333 5.46 -25.42 9.40
CA LEU A 333 5.63 -24.19 8.64
C LEU A 333 5.29 -24.30 7.15
N PRO A 334 5.78 -25.31 6.41
CA PRO A 334 5.43 -25.45 5.00
C PRO A 334 3.92 -25.62 4.76
N ALA A 335 3.19 -26.26 5.66
CA ALA A 335 1.74 -26.38 5.57
C ALA A 335 1.05 -25.05 5.86
N ALA A 336 1.53 -24.29 6.89
CA ALA A 336 1.04 -22.94 7.18
C ALA A 336 1.23 -22.01 5.98
N PHE A 337 2.41 -22.00 5.38
CA PHE A 337 2.72 -21.12 4.24
C PHE A 337 1.87 -21.46 3.00
N ARG A 338 1.63 -22.73 2.71
CA ARG A 338 0.72 -23.13 1.62
C ARG A 338 -0.74 -22.75 1.92
N ALA A 339 -1.19 -22.92 3.15
CA ALA A 339 -2.55 -22.53 3.56
C ALA A 339 -2.74 -21.01 3.44
N TYR A 340 -1.75 -20.24 3.88
CA TYR A 340 -1.71 -18.78 3.71
C TYR A 340 -1.85 -18.38 2.23
N GLU A 341 -1.02 -18.93 1.34
CA GLU A 341 -1.06 -18.65 -0.08
C GLU A 341 -2.42 -19.02 -0.69
N THR A 342 -2.97 -20.20 -0.35
CA THR A 342 -4.26 -20.68 -0.85
C THR A 342 -5.40 -19.69 -0.47
N LEU A 343 -5.39 -19.16 0.74
CA LEU A 343 -6.40 -18.21 1.20
C LEU A 343 -6.23 -16.81 0.60
N ARG A 344 -4.97 -16.38 0.41
CA ARG A 344 -4.69 -15.00 0.00
C ARG A 344 -4.71 -14.78 -1.51
N LYS A 345 -4.22 -15.74 -2.29
CA LYS A 345 -4.03 -15.59 -3.74
C LYS A 345 -5.32 -15.23 -4.50
N PRO A 346 -6.49 -15.87 -4.24
CA PRO A 346 -7.74 -15.49 -4.91
C PRO A 346 -8.17 -14.06 -4.57
N ARG A 347 -8.09 -13.65 -3.29
CA ARG A 347 -8.49 -12.32 -2.85
C ARG A 347 -7.58 -11.22 -3.39
N THR A 348 -6.27 -11.40 -3.30
CA THR A 348 -5.31 -10.40 -3.81
C THR A 348 -5.43 -10.26 -5.33
N ARG A 349 -5.65 -11.37 -6.05
CA ARG A 349 -5.93 -11.34 -7.49
C ARG A 349 -7.16 -10.51 -7.81
N ALA A 350 -8.28 -10.73 -7.11
CA ALA A 350 -9.51 -9.96 -7.31
C ALA A 350 -9.30 -8.45 -7.05
N ILE A 351 -8.53 -8.08 -6.01
CA ILE A 351 -8.21 -6.67 -5.72
C ILE A 351 -7.29 -6.07 -6.80
N VAL A 352 -6.30 -6.81 -7.29
CA VAL A 352 -5.42 -6.37 -8.39
C VAL A 352 -6.24 -6.17 -9.68
N GLU A 353 -7.12 -7.08 -10.02
CA GLU A 353 -8.02 -6.96 -11.18
C GLU A 353 -8.94 -5.75 -11.05
N GLN A 354 -9.48 -5.50 -9.84
CA GLN A 354 -10.26 -4.29 -9.55
C GLN A 354 -9.43 -3.02 -9.73
N ALA A 355 -8.18 -3.01 -9.27
CA ALA A 355 -7.29 -1.87 -9.46
C ALA A 355 -7.02 -1.60 -10.95
N VAL A 356 -6.79 -2.63 -11.75
CA VAL A 356 -6.61 -2.50 -13.21
C VAL A 356 -7.88 -1.95 -13.86
N SER A 357 -9.06 -2.48 -13.49
CA SER A 357 -10.36 -2.00 -13.98
C SER A 357 -10.61 -0.54 -13.63
N ASN A 358 -10.33 -0.15 -12.37
CA ASN A 358 -10.43 1.24 -11.94
C ASN A 358 -9.51 2.15 -12.76
N GLY A 359 -8.26 1.74 -13.00
CA GLY A 359 -7.32 2.52 -13.80
C GLY A 359 -7.81 2.77 -15.23
N ARG A 360 -8.44 1.78 -15.87
CA ARG A 360 -9.08 1.93 -17.18
C ARG A 360 -10.25 2.92 -17.12
N LEU A 361 -11.09 2.81 -16.09
CA LEU A 361 -12.24 3.69 -15.89
C LEU A 361 -11.82 5.14 -15.62
N TYR A 362 -10.79 5.35 -14.82
CA TYR A 362 -10.29 6.69 -14.47
C TYR A 362 -9.75 7.44 -15.69
N HIS A 363 -9.07 6.72 -16.59
CA HIS A 363 -8.34 7.27 -17.71
C HIS A 363 -9.10 7.21 -19.06
N LEU A 364 -10.42 6.99 -19.04
CA LEU A 364 -11.23 6.93 -20.25
C LEU A 364 -11.05 8.16 -21.15
N PRO A 365 -11.00 7.97 -22.49
CA PRO A 365 -10.98 9.07 -23.46
C PRO A 365 -12.21 9.99 -23.31
N HIS A 366 -12.09 11.23 -23.74
CA HIS A 366 -13.13 12.26 -23.56
C HIS A 366 -14.53 11.82 -23.99
N GLY A 367 -14.70 11.10 -25.10
CA GLY A 367 -16.00 10.63 -25.56
C GLY A 367 -16.65 9.63 -24.61
N LEU A 368 -15.89 8.66 -24.10
CA LEU A 368 -16.37 7.64 -23.17
C LEU A 368 -16.48 8.18 -21.72
N ALA A 369 -15.68 9.18 -21.39
CA ALA A 369 -15.75 9.83 -20.07
C ALA A 369 -17.13 10.48 -19.80
N LEU A 370 -17.87 10.90 -20.85
CA LEU A 370 -19.24 11.39 -20.73
C LEU A 370 -20.17 10.35 -20.11
N PHE A 371 -20.12 9.13 -20.62
CA PHE A 371 -20.98 8.04 -20.13
C PHE A 371 -20.59 7.62 -18.71
N ARG A 372 -19.28 7.56 -18.42
CA ARG A 372 -18.79 7.35 -17.05
C ARG A 372 -19.31 8.40 -16.08
N ASP A 373 -19.17 9.69 -16.44
CA ASP A 373 -19.56 10.80 -15.59
C ASP A 373 -21.06 10.81 -15.33
N ALA A 374 -21.88 10.52 -16.36
CA ALA A 374 -23.33 10.37 -16.23
C ALA A 374 -23.69 9.17 -15.33
N ALA A 375 -23.03 8.01 -15.53
CA ALA A 375 -23.28 6.82 -14.71
C ALA A 375 -22.91 7.06 -13.23
N LEU A 376 -21.79 7.74 -12.97
CA LEU A 376 -21.40 8.12 -11.61
C LEU A 376 -22.38 9.09 -10.96
N LYS A 377 -22.89 10.06 -11.73
CA LYS A 377 -23.80 11.10 -11.21
C LYS A 377 -25.20 10.59 -10.92
N TRP A 378 -25.74 9.70 -11.76
CA TRP A 378 -27.15 9.32 -11.72
C TRP A 378 -27.45 7.90 -11.26
N GLY A 379 -26.48 7.02 -11.21
CA GLY A 379 -26.77 5.62 -10.93
C GLY A 379 -25.88 4.91 -9.93
N VAL A 380 -24.64 5.31 -9.84
CA VAL A 380 -23.61 4.48 -9.19
C VAL A 380 -22.89 5.16 -8.03
N GLY A 381 -22.89 6.50 -8.02
CA GLY A 381 -22.14 7.26 -7.00
C GLY A 381 -22.67 7.03 -5.58
N HIS A 382 -23.97 6.84 -5.41
CA HIS A 382 -24.58 6.55 -4.11
C HIS A 382 -24.31 5.12 -3.61
N GLN A 383 -23.96 4.20 -4.50
CA GLN A 383 -23.66 2.79 -4.19
C GLN A 383 -22.15 2.49 -4.10
N LEU A 384 -21.31 3.52 -4.07
CA LEU A 384 -19.86 3.29 -4.08
C LEU A 384 -19.40 2.50 -2.86
N LEU A 385 -19.98 2.75 -1.68
CA LEU A 385 -19.70 1.97 -0.47
C LEU A 385 -20.15 0.52 -0.59
N ASP A 386 -21.29 0.26 -1.24
CA ASP A 386 -21.78 -1.10 -1.43
C ASP A 386 -20.85 -1.91 -2.34
N ARG A 387 -20.29 -1.27 -3.35
CA ARG A 387 -19.29 -1.88 -4.22
C ARG A 387 -17.97 -2.19 -3.52
N MET A 388 -17.66 -1.48 -2.45
CA MET A 388 -16.47 -1.72 -1.64
C MET A 388 -16.73 -2.69 -0.49
N ASP A 389 -17.97 -3.15 -0.30
CA ASP A 389 -18.35 -3.99 0.83
C ASP A 389 -17.49 -5.26 0.93
N TRP A 390 -17.29 -5.98 -0.17
CA TRP A 390 -16.48 -7.20 -0.21
C TRP A 390 -15.01 -6.98 0.19
N ILE A 391 -14.47 -5.77 0.05
CA ILE A 391 -13.14 -5.39 0.52
C ILE A 391 -13.21 -5.01 2.01
N TYR A 392 -14.12 -4.10 2.39
CA TYR A 392 -14.13 -3.45 3.69
C TYR A 392 -14.66 -4.35 4.82
N ARG A 393 -15.60 -5.26 4.52
CA ARG A 393 -16.14 -6.21 5.51
C ARG A 393 -15.17 -7.32 5.90
N TRP A 394 -14.06 -7.50 5.16
CA TRP A 394 -13.14 -8.60 5.37
C TRP A 394 -12.62 -8.67 6.81
N ARG A 395 -12.52 -9.91 7.32
CA ARG A 395 -11.97 -10.27 8.63
C ARG A 395 -11.17 -11.55 8.52
N VAL A 396 -10.17 -11.74 9.39
CA VAL A 396 -9.33 -12.97 9.40
C VAL A 396 -10.17 -14.22 9.65
N ALA A 397 -11.16 -14.17 10.54
CA ALA A 397 -12.02 -15.31 10.88
C ALA A 397 -12.98 -15.71 9.74
N HIS A 398 -13.16 -14.84 8.75
CA HIS A 398 -13.97 -15.07 7.55
C HIS A 398 -13.20 -14.53 6.34
N PRO A 399 -12.20 -15.30 5.86
CA PRO A 399 -11.31 -14.83 4.78
C PRO A 399 -11.94 -14.96 3.37
N GLU A 400 -13.28 -14.82 3.22
CA GLU A 400 -13.96 -14.87 1.92
C GLU A 400 -13.39 -13.91 0.88
#